data_05826834730993ca37cd0da9696e6b84
#
_entry.id   05826834730993ca37cd0da9696e6b84
#
_cell.length_a   1.000
_cell.length_b   1.000
_cell.length_c   1.000
_cell.angle_alpha   90.00
_cell.angle_beta   90.00
_cell.angle_gamma   90.00
#
_symmetry.space_group_name_H-M   'P 1'
#
loop_
_entity.id
_entity.type
_entity.pdbx_description
1 polymer ?
#
loop_
_entity_poly.entity_id
_entity_poly.type
_entity_poly.pdbx_seq_one_letter_code
_entity_poly.pdbx_strand_id
1 'polypeptide(L)'
;MILPQAIKPVVTHLSHQDRLLAFYKWVGIPLRSKATVLLVHGLGEHIGRYTHVAHYLQAAGYAVFGYDNHGHGMSSGEKGSLIADNQLVDDLRFVIEHVRRQTAGPLVLVGHSMGGLIAAEAAVQNKQGIDLLVMSSPALGADTNPVQKLLLFMLPSLLPNVRVDNGVRSQWLARDERVVKEYENDHLVHRKISVRLASWILRTGEKVVREAE
;
A
#
# COMPACT_ATOMS: atom_id res chain seq x y z
N MET A 1 29.68 -3.76 -4.24
CA MET A 1 28.75 -4.49 -5.12
C MET A 1 28.05 -3.44 -5.98
N ILE A 2 28.35 -3.38 -7.28
CA ILE A 2 27.72 -2.41 -8.20
C ILE A 2 26.28 -2.90 -8.40
N LEU A 3 25.30 -2.11 -7.92
CA LEU A 3 23.91 -2.38 -8.21
C LEU A 3 23.70 -2.29 -9.73
N PRO A 4 23.04 -3.27 -10.36
CA PRO A 4 22.71 -3.16 -11.78
C PRO A 4 21.90 -1.90 -12.02
N GLN A 5 22.08 -1.29 -13.19
CA GLN A 5 21.39 -0.07 -13.60
C GLN A 5 19.88 -0.21 -13.31
N ALA A 6 19.31 0.79 -12.61
CA ALA A 6 17.95 0.74 -12.12
C ALA A 6 16.95 0.55 -13.29
N ILE A 7 16.43 -0.66 -13.44
CA ILE A 7 15.41 -0.98 -14.45
C ILE A 7 14.11 -0.27 -14.03
N LYS A 8 13.66 0.68 -14.84
CA LYS A 8 12.38 1.35 -14.59
C LYS A 8 11.23 0.34 -14.75
N PRO A 9 10.20 0.40 -13.89
CA PRO A 9 9.03 -0.44 -14.07
C PRO A 9 8.26 -0.08 -15.35
N VAL A 10 7.61 -1.05 -15.95
CA VAL A 10 6.52 -0.80 -16.89
C VAL A 10 5.30 -0.47 -16.07
N VAL A 11 4.70 0.68 -16.32
CA VAL A 11 3.49 1.14 -15.64
C VAL A 11 2.32 1.07 -16.60
N THR A 12 1.25 0.41 -16.17
CA THR A 12 -0.02 0.31 -16.88
C THR A 12 -1.15 0.69 -15.93
N HIS A 13 -2.38 0.82 -16.44
CA HIS A 13 -3.54 1.08 -15.60
C HIS A 13 -4.51 -0.10 -15.68
N LEU A 14 -4.94 -0.59 -14.53
CA LEU A 14 -5.96 -1.61 -14.39
C LEU A 14 -7.30 -0.94 -14.09
N SER A 15 -8.32 -1.26 -14.88
CA SER A 15 -9.68 -0.79 -14.62
C SER A 15 -10.38 -1.76 -13.67
N HIS A 16 -10.81 -1.27 -12.53
CA HIS A 16 -11.58 -2.01 -11.54
C HIS A 16 -12.81 -1.20 -11.10
N GLN A 17 -14.00 -1.66 -11.48
CA GLN A 17 -15.24 -0.88 -11.36
C GLN A 17 -15.08 0.48 -12.07
N ASP A 18 -15.25 1.60 -11.35
CA ASP A 18 -15.09 2.99 -11.82
C ASP A 18 -13.70 3.59 -11.55
N ARG A 19 -12.74 2.76 -11.13
CA ARG A 19 -11.39 3.18 -10.70
C ARG A 19 -10.31 2.71 -11.67
N LEU A 20 -9.25 3.52 -11.80
CA LEU A 20 -8.03 3.17 -12.51
C LEU A 20 -6.91 3.05 -11.49
N LEU A 21 -6.29 1.86 -11.39
CA LEU A 21 -5.17 1.59 -10.52
C LEU A 21 -3.88 1.56 -11.34
N ALA A 22 -2.91 2.40 -11.02
CA ALA A 22 -1.60 2.37 -11.64
C ALA A 22 -0.86 1.10 -11.16
N PHE A 23 -0.56 0.22 -12.11
CA PHE A 23 0.06 -1.08 -11.86
C PHE A 23 1.47 -1.11 -12.41
N TYR A 24 2.40 -1.55 -11.58
CA TYR A 24 3.84 -1.55 -11.85
C TYR A 24 4.33 -2.99 -11.98
N LYS A 25 5.05 -3.23 -13.08
CA LYS A 25 5.76 -4.47 -13.32
C LYS A 25 7.23 -4.17 -13.52
N TRP A 26 8.06 -4.57 -12.59
CA TRP A 26 9.51 -4.47 -12.80
C TRP A 26 9.95 -5.57 -13.77
N VAL A 27 10.47 -5.14 -14.92
CA VAL A 27 10.81 -6.03 -16.05
C VAL A 27 12.12 -6.77 -15.73
N GLY A 28 12.26 -8.00 -16.23
CA GLY A 28 13.38 -8.89 -15.91
C GLY A 28 12.92 -10.08 -15.08
N ILE A 29 11.63 -10.44 -15.23
CA ILE A 29 11.10 -11.67 -14.61
C ILE A 29 11.97 -12.84 -15.06
N PRO A 30 12.64 -13.56 -14.15
CA PRO A 30 13.34 -14.78 -14.49
C PRO A 30 12.37 -15.75 -15.17
N LEU A 31 12.80 -16.44 -16.21
CA LEU A 31 12.02 -17.50 -16.88
C LEU A 31 11.46 -18.53 -15.89
N ARG A 32 12.11 -18.67 -14.72
CA ARG A 32 11.63 -19.42 -13.56
C ARG A 32 11.86 -18.57 -12.30
N SER A 33 10.89 -17.76 -11.92
CA SER A 33 10.94 -17.05 -10.64
C SER A 33 10.71 -18.01 -9.48
N LYS A 34 11.43 -17.77 -8.37
CA LYS A 34 11.27 -18.54 -7.12
C LYS A 34 9.86 -18.38 -6.54
N ALA A 35 9.35 -17.16 -6.61
CA ALA A 35 8.00 -16.76 -6.22
C ALA A 35 7.67 -15.40 -6.85
N THR A 36 6.43 -15.02 -6.76
CA THR A 36 5.96 -13.67 -7.11
C THR A 36 5.83 -12.83 -5.84
N VAL A 37 6.33 -11.60 -5.89
CA VAL A 37 6.18 -10.61 -4.81
C VAL A 37 5.25 -9.50 -5.29
N LEU A 38 4.19 -9.24 -4.54
CA LEU A 38 3.31 -8.08 -4.73
C LEU A 38 3.55 -7.09 -3.59
N LEU A 39 4.01 -5.89 -3.93
CA LEU A 39 4.30 -4.80 -3.00
C LEU A 39 3.08 -3.89 -2.84
N VAL A 40 2.76 -3.52 -1.58
CA VAL A 40 1.68 -2.58 -1.23
C VAL A 40 2.27 -1.46 -0.37
N HIS A 41 2.19 -0.23 -0.87
CA HIS A 41 2.79 0.95 -0.25
C HIS A 41 1.99 1.54 0.91
N GLY A 42 2.60 2.43 1.67
CA GLY A 42 2.03 3.11 2.83
C GLY A 42 1.17 4.34 2.51
N LEU A 43 0.74 5.02 3.59
CA LEU A 43 -0.10 6.20 3.52
C LEU A 43 0.65 7.40 2.94
N GLY A 44 0.02 8.13 2.02
CA GLY A 44 0.52 9.39 1.49
C GLY A 44 1.70 9.26 0.52
N GLU A 45 2.12 8.04 0.18
CA GLU A 45 3.20 7.75 -0.76
C GLU A 45 2.70 6.98 -2.00
N HIS A 46 3.60 6.37 -2.76
CA HIS A 46 3.27 5.58 -3.94
C HIS A 46 4.29 4.45 -4.17
N ILE A 47 3.91 3.46 -4.98
CA ILE A 47 4.71 2.24 -5.16
C ILE A 47 6.01 2.47 -5.93
N GLY A 48 6.12 3.52 -6.72
CA GLY A 48 7.37 3.87 -7.42
C GLY A 48 8.57 4.08 -6.48
N ARG A 49 8.33 4.46 -5.22
CA ARG A 49 9.36 4.61 -4.19
C ARG A 49 10.02 3.29 -3.80
N TYR A 50 9.37 2.15 -4.10
CA TYR A 50 9.86 0.80 -3.81
C TYR A 50 10.72 0.19 -4.93
N THR A 51 11.09 0.97 -5.94
CA THR A 51 11.90 0.49 -7.05
C THR A 51 13.22 -0.14 -6.60
N HIS A 52 13.88 0.42 -5.58
CA HIS A 52 15.10 -0.15 -5.01
C HIS A 52 14.84 -1.52 -4.34
N VAL A 53 13.73 -1.69 -3.61
CA VAL A 53 13.32 -2.98 -3.03
C VAL A 53 13.04 -4.00 -4.12
N ALA A 54 12.31 -3.59 -5.18
CA ALA A 54 12.01 -4.44 -6.30
C ALA A 54 13.28 -4.95 -6.99
N HIS A 55 14.29 -4.12 -7.16
CA HIS A 55 15.58 -4.54 -7.74
C HIS A 55 16.31 -5.59 -6.89
N TYR A 56 16.34 -5.42 -5.58
CA TYR A 56 16.93 -6.43 -4.69
C TYR A 56 16.20 -7.76 -4.78
N LEU A 57 14.86 -7.74 -4.80
CA LEU A 57 14.05 -8.94 -4.92
C LEU A 57 14.23 -9.61 -6.29
N GLN A 58 14.29 -8.83 -7.37
CA GLN A 58 14.57 -9.36 -8.71
C GLN A 58 15.97 -10.00 -8.80
N ALA A 59 17.00 -9.34 -8.26
CA ALA A 59 18.35 -9.89 -8.18
C ALA A 59 18.38 -11.20 -7.38
N ALA A 60 17.50 -11.37 -6.41
CA ALA A 60 17.32 -12.61 -5.66
C ALA A 60 16.46 -13.66 -6.38
N GLY A 61 15.94 -13.37 -7.58
CA GLY A 61 15.20 -14.32 -8.42
C GLY A 61 13.67 -14.31 -8.25
N TYR A 62 13.11 -13.22 -7.74
CA TYR A 62 11.66 -13.05 -7.61
C TYR A 62 11.06 -12.25 -8.77
N ALA A 63 9.83 -12.57 -9.17
CA ALA A 63 9.01 -11.68 -10.00
C ALA A 63 8.39 -10.61 -9.10
N VAL A 64 8.48 -9.32 -9.47
CA VAL A 64 8.04 -8.23 -8.59
C VAL A 64 7.00 -7.36 -9.30
N PHE A 65 5.90 -7.14 -8.58
CA PHE A 65 4.79 -6.28 -8.96
C PHE A 65 4.42 -5.34 -7.81
N GLY A 66 3.69 -4.30 -8.15
CA GLY A 66 3.10 -3.40 -7.18
C GLY A 66 2.03 -2.54 -7.83
N TYR A 67 1.32 -1.78 -7.05
CA TYR A 67 0.31 -0.84 -7.57
C TYR A 67 0.19 0.36 -6.64
N ASP A 68 -0.30 1.47 -7.17
CA ASP A 68 -0.70 2.61 -6.35
C ASP A 68 -2.12 2.39 -5.84
N ASN A 69 -2.32 2.48 -4.53
CA ASN A 69 -3.63 2.44 -3.91
C ASN A 69 -4.52 3.56 -4.47
N HIS A 70 -5.84 3.38 -4.50
CA HIS A 70 -6.76 4.46 -4.87
C HIS A 70 -6.47 5.75 -4.08
N GLY A 71 -6.52 6.89 -4.77
CA GLY A 71 -6.20 8.18 -4.16
C GLY A 71 -4.72 8.37 -3.82
N HIS A 72 -3.82 7.57 -4.39
CA HIS A 72 -2.36 7.66 -4.20
C HIS A 72 -1.64 7.58 -5.55
N GLY A 73 -0.40 8.08 -5.58
CA GLY A 73 0.47 7.99 -6.73
C GLY A 73 -0.19 8.40 -8.04
N MET A 74 -0.16 7.54 -9.04
CA MET A 74 -0.79 7.72 -10.35
C MET A 74 -2.16 7.03 -10.49
N SER A 75 -2.69 6.42 -9.41
CA SER A 75 -4.05 5.88 -9.41
C SER A 75 -5.08 6.99 -9.35
N SER A 76 -6.29 6.67 -9.85
CA SER A 76 -7.43 7.58 -9.81
C SER A 76 -7.90 7.88 -8.36
N GLY A 77 -8.74 8.88 -8.23
CA GLY A 77 -9.35 9.31 -6.99
C GLY A 77 -8.70 10.55 -6.39
N GLU A 78 -9.43 11.19 -5.49
CA GLU A 78 -8.93 12.33 -4.74
C GLU A 78 -7.81 11.87 -3.79
N LYS A 79 -6.68 12.60 -3.78
CA LYS A 79 -5.49 12.24 -2.99
C LYS A 79 -5.82 12.02 -1.51
N GLY A 80 -5.49 10.83 -0.99
CA GLY A 80 -5.75 10.46 0.40
C GLY A 80 -7.22 10.31 0.76
N SER A 81 -8.09 10.10 -0.22
CA SER A 81 -9.52 9.90 0.00
C SER A 81 -9.88 8.41 -0.06
N LEU A 82 -10.97 8.05 0.63
CA LEU A 82 -11.57 6.72 0.62
C LEU A 82 -13.05 6.87 0.33
N ILE A 83 -13.57 6.13 -0.65
CA ILE A 83 -14.98 6.18 -1.06
C ILE A 83 -15.82 5.23 -0.20
N ALA A 84 -15.33 4.03 0.03
CA ALA A 84 -16.01 2.98 0.79
C ALA A 84 -15.01 2.20 1.67
N ASP A 85 -15.48 1.67 2.79
CA ASP A 85 -14.63 1.01 3.78
C ASP A 85 -13.89 -0.24 3.24
N ASN A 86 -14.51 -0.99 2.31
CA ASN A 86 -13.88 -2.19 1.75
C ASN A 86 -12.97 -1.90 0.54
N GLN A 87 -12.96 -0.69 0.06
CA GLN A 87 -12.38 -0.33 -1.24
C GLN A 87 -10.91 -0.76 -1.39
N LEU A 88 -10.05 -0.45 -0.42
CA LEU A 88 -8.62 -0.75 -0.52
C LEU A 88 -8.34 -2.26 -0.52
N VAL A 89 -9.14 -3.02 0.21
CA VAL A 89 -9.04 -4.49 0.26
C VAL A 89 -9.57 -5.10 -1.03
N ASP A 90 -10.66 -4.59 -1.57
CA ASP A 90 -11.25 -5.06 -2.84
C ASP A 90 -10.31 -4.76 -4.02
N ASP A 91 -9.68 -3.58 -4.04
CA ASP A 91 -8.66 -3.21 -5.02
C ASP A 91 -7.45 -4.15 -4.93
N LEU A 92 -6.96 -4.44 -3.72
CA LEU A 92 -5.86 -5.39 -3.53
C LEU A 92 -6.22 -6.80 -4.04
N ARG A 93 -7.40 -7.30 -3.75
CA ARG A 93 -7.86 -8.61 -4.24
C ARG A 93 -7.91 -8.67 -5.76
N PHE A 94 -8.46 -7.63 -6.38
CA PHE A 94 -8.46 -7.52 -7.84
C PHE A 94 -7.04 -7.54 -8.43
N VAL A 95 -6.09 -6.83 -7.80
CA VAL A 95 -4.68 -6.85 -8.21
C VAL A 95 -4.04 -8.23 -7.99
N ILE A 96 -4.32 -8.91 -6.86
CA ILE A 96 -3.86 -10.28 -6.61
C ILE A 96 -4.32 -11.22 -7.72
N GLU A 97 -5.61 -11.18 -8.08
CA GLU A 97 -6.15 -12.00 -9.17
C GLU A 97 -5.48 -11.67 -10.51
N HIS A 98 -5.24 -10.38 -10.78
CA HIS A 98 -4.55 -9.95 -11.99
C HIS A 98 -3.12 -10.50 -12.07
N VAL A 99 -2.38 -10.46 -10.96
CA VAL A 99 -1.02 -11.01 -10.86
C VAL A 99 -1.03 -12.53 -11.01
N ARG A 100 -1.98 -13.22 -10.35
CA ARG A 100 -2.13 -14.68 -10.43
C ARG A 100 -2.40 -15.18 -11.85
N ARG A 101 -3.07 -14.40 -12.69
CA ARG A 101 -3.25 -14.76 -14.12
C ARG A 101 -1.96 -14.66 -14.94
N GLN A 102 -0.96 -13.93 -14.48
CA GLN A 102 0.33 -13.72 -15.19
C GLN A 102 1.47 -14.56 -14.66
N THR A 103 1.33 -15.12 -13.46
CA THR A 103 2.43 -15.83 -12.79
C THR A 103 1.97 -17.15 -12.20
N ALA A 104 2.90 -18.12 -12.16
CA ALA A 104 2.72 -19.39 -11.49
C ALA A 104 3.52 -19.43 -10.18
N GLY A 105 3.20 -20.38 -9.29
CA GLY A 105 3.92 -20.58 -8.04
C GLY A 105 3.46 -19.68 -6.90
N PRO A 106 4.23 -19.62 -5.79
CA PRO A 106 3.83 -18.89 -4.58
C PRO A 106 3.74 -17.38 -4.81
N LEU A 107 2.75 -16.73 -4.18
CA LEU A 107 2.62 -15.28 -4.10
C LEU A 107 2.91 -14.80 -2.68
N VAL A 108 3.93 -13.96 -2.57
CA VAL A 108 4.31 -13.26 -1.34
C VAL A 108 3.72 -11.86 -1.39
N LEU A 109 2.81 -11.58 -0.48
CA LEU A 109 2.25 -10.23 -0.31
C LEU A 109 3.12 -9.46 0.69
N VAL A 110 3.66 -8.30 0.27
CA VAL A 110 4.52 -7.47 1.11
C VAL A 110 3.88 -6.10 1.27
N GLY A 111 3.50 -5.74 2.49
CA GLY A 111 2.86 -4.46 2.78
C GLY A 111 3.63 -3.62 3.80
N HIS A 112 3.76 -2.33 3.55
CA HIS A 112 4.36 -1.37 4.47
C HIS A 112 3.31 -0.43 5.05
N SER A 113 3.34 -0.18 6.36
CA SER A 113 2.47 0.77 7.06
C SER A 113 0.99 0.52 6.76
N MET A 114 0.26 1.48 6.16
CA MET A 114 -1.11 1.29 5.67
C MET A 114 -1.22 0.11 4.67
N GLY A 115 -0.23 -0.09 3.81
CA GLY A 115 -0.20 -1.25 2.91
C GLY A 115 -0.10 -2.58 3.65
N GLY A 116 0.61 -2.59 4.78
CA GLY A 116 0.66 -3.74 5.70
C GLY A 116 -0.70 -4.01 6.35
N LEU A 117 -1.43 -2.97 6.71
CA LEU A 117 -2.80 -3.09 7.23
C LEU A 117 -3.76 -3.63 6.17
N ILE A 118 -3.72 -3.09 4.94
CA ILE A 118 -4.55 -3.57 3.82
C ILE A 118 -4.28 -5.06 3.56
N ALA A 119 -3.00 -5.45 3.54
CA ALA A 119 -2.59 -6.83 3.32
C ALA A 119 -3.04 -7.77 4.44
N ALA A 120 -2.93 -7.33 5.70
CA ALA A 120 -3.38 -8.08 6.87
C ALA A 120 -4.91 -8.26 6.86
N GLU A 121 -5.67 -7.21 6.60
CA GLU A 121 -7.13 -7.26 6.51
C GLU A 121 -7.60 -8.19 5.38
N ALA A 122 -6.93 -8.14 4.21
CA ALA A 122 -7.21 -9.07 3.12
C ALA A 122 -6.96 -10.53 3.51
N ALA A 123 -5.88 -10.81 4.26
CA ALA A 123 -5.53 -12.15 4.71
C ALA A 123 -6.47 -12.69 5.79
N VAL A 124 -6.90 -11.83 6.73
CA VAL A 124 -7.87 -12.19 7.78
C VAL A 124 -9.24 -12.50 7.18
N GLN A 125 -9.73 -11.66 6.28
CA GLN A 125 -11.03 -11.88 5.63
C GLN A 125 -11.03 -13.09 4.70
N ASN A 126 -9.98 -13.31 3.92
CA ASN A 126 -9.85 -14.42 2.98
C ASN A 126 -8.39 -14.56 2.50
N LYS A 127 -7.76 -15.68 2.84
CA LYS A 127 -6.39 -16.01 2.45
C LYS A 127 -6.22 -16.39 0.97
N GLN A 128 -7.30 -16.43 0.19
CA GLN A 128 -7.27 -16.92 -1.19
C GLN A 128 -6.29 -16.09 -2.04
N GLY A 129 -5.36 -16.79 -2.69
CA GLY A 129 -4.36 -16.18 -3.55
C GLY A 129 -3.12 -15.60 -2.83
N ILE A 130 -3.01 -15.76 -1.50
CA ILE A 130 -1.85 -15.31 -0.70
C ILE A 130 -1.19 -16.54 -0.07
N ASP A 131 0.06 -16.84 -0.42
CA ASP A 131 0.80 -17.97 0.15
C ASP A 131 1.66 -17.52 1.35
N LEU A 132 2.16 -16.28 1.33
CA LEU A 132 2.94 -15.70 2.41
C LEU A 132 2.65 -14.21 2.55
N LEU A 133 2.51 -13.74 3.79
CA LEU A 133 2.35 -12.33 4.13
C LEU A 133 3.60 -11.82 4.87
N VAL A 134 4.16 -10.73 4.38
CA VAL A 134 5.26 -9.99 5.02
C VAL A 134 4.77 -8.57 5.30
N MET A 135 4.88 -8.15 6.55
CA MET A 135 4.46 -6.82 6.99
C MET A 135 5.64 -6.03 7.52
N SER A 136 5.83 -4.82 7.01
CA SER A 136 6.83 -3.86 7.48
C SER A 136 6.12 -2.73 8.21
N SER A 137 6.31 -2.65 9.53
CA SER A 137 5.71 -1.61 10.39
C SER A 137 4.22 -1.38 10.10
N PRO A 138 3.37 -2.43 10.10
CA PRO A 138 1.97 -2.30 9.69
C PRO A 138 1.20 -1.36 10.62
N ALA A 139 0.22 -0.64 10.07
CA ALA A 139 -0.61 0.32 10.83
C ALA A 139 -1.70 -0.40 11.64
N LEU A 140 -1.31 -1.26 12.58
CA LEU A 140 -2.23 -2.08 13.40
C LEU A 140 -2.74 -1.37 14.65
N GLY A 141 -2.21 -0.20 14.98
CA GLY A 141 -2.65 0.58 16.13
C GLY A 141 -2.03 1.98 16.12
N ALA A 142 -2.64 2.88 16.86
CA ALA A 142 -2.10 4.20 17.14
C ALA A 142 -2.46 4.61 18.57
N ASP A 143 -1.53 5.30 19.24
CA ASP A 143 -1.81 5.92 20.54
C ASP A 143 -2.77 7.10 20.34
N THR A 144 -4.05 6.84 20.55
CA THR A 144 -5.10 7.86 20.48
C THR A 144 -5.76 8.01 21.85
N ASN A 145 -5.97 9.25 22.25
CA ASN A 145 -6.74 9.52 23.47
C ASN A 145 -8.25 9.24 23.24
N PRO A 146 -9.04 9.06 24.32
CA PRO A 146 -10.46 8.74 24.19
C PRO A 146 -11.28 9.75 23.37
N VAL A 147 -10.93 11.04 23.45
CA VAL A 147 -11.61 12.10 22.68
C VAL A 147 -11.31 11.96 21.19
N GLN A 148 -10.05 11.69 20.82
CA GLN A 148 -9.66 11.45 19.44
C GLN A 148 -10.36 10.19 18.89
N LYS A 149 -10.44 9.10 19.67
CA LYS A 149 -11.19 7.89 19.29
C LYS A 149 -12.66 8.20 19.03
N LEU A 150 -13.30 8.94 19.93
CA LEU A 150 -14.70 9.33 19.77
C LEU A 150 -14.91 10.18 18.51
N LEU A 151 -14.06 11.18 18.28
CA LEU A 151 -14.13 12.02 17.08
C LEU A 151 -13.95 11.20 15.80
N LEU A 152 -12.98 10.33 15.74
CA LEU A 152 -12.71 9.45 14.58
C LEU A 152 -13.83 8.42 14.36
N PHE A 153 -14.59 8.09 15.39
CA PHE A 153 -15.78 7.25 15.27
C PHE A 153 -17.00 8.01 14.72
N MET A 154 -17.23 9.24 15.18
CA MET A 154 -18.41 10.03 14.82
C MET A 154 -18.26 10.84 13.54
N LEU A 155 -17.10 11.47 13.32
CA LEU A 155 -16.86 12.36 12.19
C LEU A 155 -17.03 11.74 10.80
N PRO A 156 -16.66 10.45 10.55
CA PRO A 156 -16.85 9.86 9.24
C PRO A 156 -18.30 9.83 8.75
N SER A 157 -19.25 9.75 9.66
CA SER A 157 -20.69 9.76 9.34
C SER A 157 -21.20 11.16 8.99
N LEU A 158 -20.61 12.21 9.56
CA LEU A 158 -21.03 13.59 9.39
C LEU A 158 -20.21 14.33 8.34
N LEU A 159 -18.90 14.12 8.34
CA LEU A 159 -17.92 14.86 7.54
C LEU A 159 -16.86 13.94 6.93
N PRO A 160 -17.25 12.94 6.13
CA PRO A 160 -16.33 11.88 5.65
C PRO A 160 -15.18 12.42 4.80
N ASN A 161 -15.42 13.49 4.06
CA ASN A 161 -14.50 14.03 3.06
C ASN A 161 -13.65 15.21 3.59
N VAL A 162 -13.86 15.62 4.87
CA VAL A 162 -12.98 16.64 5.47
C VAL A 162 -11.57 16.11 5.52
N ARG A 163 -10.62 16.96 5.16
CA ARG A 163 -9.21 16.59 5.02
C ARG A 163 -8.41 17.07 6.22
N VAL A 164 -7.68 16.13 6.80
CA VAL A 164 -6.79 16.36 7.93
C VAL A 164 -5.35 16.02 7.54
N ASP A 165 -4.38 16.55 8.27
CA ASP A 165 -2.98 16.13 8.11
C ASP A 165 -2.84 14.67 8.52
N ASN A 166 -2.05 13.91 7.77
CA ASN A 166 -1.84 12.48 8.02
C ASN A 166 -0.96 12.19 9.23
N GLY A 167 -0.40 13.22 9.87
CA GLY A 167 0.45 13.10 11.06
C GLY A 167 1.86 12.56 10.80
N VAL A 168 2.20 12.21 9.57
CA VAL A 168 3.52 11.68 9.21
C VAL A 168 4.52 12.82 9.09
N ARG A 169 5.52 12.83 9.97
CA ARG A 169 6.63 13.79 9.91
C ARG A 169 7.73 13.24 9.03
N SER A 170 8.02 13.90 7.92
CA SER A 170 9.00 13.47 6.91
C SER A 170 10.37 13.16 7.50
N GLN A 171 10.82 13.96 8.46
CA GLN A 171 12.09 13.79 9.17
C GLN A 171 12.23 12.47 9.94
N TRP A 172 11.13 11.75 10.19
CA TRP A 172 11.13 10.47 10.89
C TRP A 172 11.07 9.27 9.93
N LEU A 173 10.90 9.50 8.63
CA LEU A 173 10.79 8.43 7.64
C LEU A 173 12.12 7.76 7.32
N ALA A 174 13.21 8.51 7.37
CA ALA A 174 14.55 7.99 7.10
C ALA A 174 15.62 8.75 7.91
N ARG A 175 16.74 8.07 8.17
CA ARG A 175 17.94 8.71 8.76
C ARG A 175 18.75 9.49 7.73
N ASP A 176 18.65 9.11 6.47
CA ASP A 176 19.32 9.80 5.36
C ASP A 176 18.47 11.00 4.93
N GLU A 177 19.00 12.19 5.13
CA GLU A 177 18.34 13.46 4.75
C GLU A 177 18.04 13.56 3.25
N ARG A 178 18.78 12.87 2.39
CA ARG A 178 18.52 12.85 0.95
C ARG A 178 17.18 12.16 0.67
N VAL A 179 16.91 11.05 1.34
CA VAL A 179 15.63 10.32 1.24
C VAL A 179 14.47 11.18 1.75
N VAL A 180 14.68 11.93 2.84
CA VAL A 180 13.68 12.88 3.36
C VAL A 180 13.38 13.98 2.34
N LYS A 181 14.42 14.60 1.75
CA LYS A 181 14.27 15.64 0.72
C LYS A 181 13.59 15.10 -0.53
N GLU A 182 13.94 13.90 -0.99
CA GLU A 182 13.27 13.24 -2.11
C GLU A 182 11.78 13.04 -1.84
N TYR A 183 11.42 12.59 -0.63
CA TYR A 183 10.02 12.45 -0.21
C TYR A 183 9.27 13.79 -0.21
N GLU A 184 9.88 14.85 0.33
CA GLU A 184 9.26 16.17 0.41
C GLU A 184 9.06 16.85 -0.95
N ASN A 185 9.93 16.56 -1.92
CA ASN A 185 9.87 17.11 -3.27
C ASN A 185 9.07 16.24 -4.26
N ASP A 186 8.60 15.09 -3.83
CA ASP A 186 7.85 14.17 -4.67
C ASP A 186 6.38 14.62 -4.81
N HIS A 187 6.00 15.04 -6.03
CA HIS A 187 4.65 15.54 -6.32
C HIS A 187 3.54 14.47 -6.22
N LEU A 188 3.91 13.19 -6.20
CA LEU A 188 2.97 12.07 -5.99
C LEU A 188 2.70 11.80 -4.51
N VAL A 189 3.53 12.35 -3.62
CA VAL A 189 3.35 12.29 -2.17
C VAL A 189 2.32 13.33 -1.72
N HIS A 190 1.50 12.98 -0.74
CA HIS A 190 0.53 13.91 -0.16
C HIS A 190 0.43 13.77 1.37
N ARG A 191 0.16 14.88 2.04
CA ARG A 191 0.09 14.97 3.52
C ARG A 191 -1.33 15.02 4.07
N LYS A 192 -2.33 15.23 3.22
CA LYS A 192 -3.73 15.34 3.65
C LYS A 192 -4.50 14.08 3.29
N ILE A 193 -5.30 13.61 4.24
CA ILE A 193 -6.18 12.44 4.08
C ILE A 193 -7.59 12.78 4.53
N SER A 194 -8.57 12.06 4.03
CA SER A 194 -9.94 12.20 4.47
C SER A 194 -10.13 11.64 5.89
N VAL A 195 -11.06 12.19 6.63
CA VAL A 195 -11.47 11.67 7.95
C VAL A 195 -11.92 10.22 7.83
N ARG A 196 -12.56 9.84 6.73
CA ARG A 196 -12.96 8.45 6.46
C ARG A 196 -11.74 7.53 6.39
N LEU A 197 -10.69 7.90 5.65
CA LEU A 197 -9.47 7.08 5.55
C LEU A 197 -8.77 6.97 6.91
N ALA A 198 -8.63 8.08 7.65
CA ALA A 198 -8.03 8.07 8.98
C ALA A 198 -8.78 7.13 9.94
N SER A 199 -10.11 7.23 9.95
CA SER A 199 -10.97 6.37 10.77
C SER A 199 -10.89 4.90 10.34
N TRP A 200 -10.86 4.64 9.01
CA TRP A 200 -10.72 3.28 8.49
C TRP A 200 -9.42 2.63 8.97
N ILE A 201 -8.29 3.34 8.89
CA ILE A 201 -6.99 2.83 9.36
C ILE A 201 -7.07 2.39 10.82
N LEU A 202 -7.62 3.22 11.69
CA LEU A 202 -7.68 2.92 13.13
C LEU A 202 -8.62 1.74 13.43
N ARG A 203 -9.84 1.78 12.89
CA ARG A 203 -10.83 0.71 13.13
C ARG A 203 -10.37 -0.63 12.58
N THR A 204 -9.79 -0.63 11.37
CA THR A 204 -9.30 -1.85 10.73
C THR A 204 -8.08 -2.40 11.45
N GLY A 205 -7.18 -1.53 11.96
CA GLY A 205 -6.04 -1.98 12.75
C GLY A 205 -6.48 -2.71 14.02
N GLU A 206 -7.40 -2.13 14.80
CA GLU A 206 -7.96 -2.79 15.99
C GLU A 206 -8.71 -4.09 15.65
N LYS A 207 -9.43 -4.13 14.51
CA LYS A 207 -10.12 -5.33 14.03
C LYS A 207 -9.15 -6.45 13.69
N VAL A 208 -8.13 -6.16 12.87
CA VAL A 208 -7.13 -7.15 12.43
C VAL A 208 -6.42 -7.78 13.63
N VAL A 209 -6.01 -6.98 14.61
CA VAL A 209 -5.35 -7.51 15.83
C VAL A 209 -6.29 -8.49 16.56
N ARG A 210 -7.55 -8.14 16.73
CA ARG A 210 -8.54 -9.00 17.42
C ARG A 210 -8.87 -10.28 16.65
N GLU A 211 -8.89 -10.25 15.32
CA GLU A 211 -9.27 -11.37 14.46
C GLU A 211 -8.09 -12.25 14.04
N ALA A 212 -6.86 -11.85 14.34
CA ALA A 212 -5.64 -12.64 14.08
C ALA A 212 -5.34 -13.66 15.18
N GLU A 213 -6.04 -13.61 16.31
CA GLU A 213 -5.98 -14.61 17.39
C GLU A 213 -6.84 -15.84 17.01
#